data_662db4bac9bacf929ba7f51a8c9bdcbf
#
_entry.id   662db4bac9bacf929ba7f51a8c9bdcbf
#
_cell.length_a   1.000
_cell.length_b   1.000
_cell.length_c   1.000
_cell.angle_alpha   90.00
_cell.angle_beta   90.00
_cell.angle_gamma   90.00
#
_symmetry.space_group_name_H-M   'P 1'
#
loop_
_entity.id
_entity.type
_entity.pdbx_description
1 polymer ?
#
loop_
_entity_poly.entity_id
_entity_poly.type
_entity_poly.pdbx_seq_one_letter_code
_entity_poly.pdbx_strand_id
1 'polypeptide(L)'
;MLYFFTLLEMLIAFIKKNSKVITFVLLATMFIIATFSSETADFTIYEGRYYHYDVAFLYDQTEPLYTLIIKMARFLNLPYRLFLGIEYAIIIISFSCFVKKFSNNYNWILVLYLIWPFCRDVVVLRTTLGAAFVYIGFNFLLKGGKKNLLKYIICVLIAGLIHYSMFFFLIRAAIE
;
A
#
# COMPACT_ATOMS: atom_id res chain seq x y z
N MET A 1 2.76 21.38 14.30
CA MET A 1 4.14 20.87 14.43
C MET A 1 4.47 19.81 13.36
N LEU A 2 3.68 18.75 13.20
CA LEU A 2 3.91 17.69 12.20
C LEU A 2 4.07 18.22 10.76
N TYR A 3 3.18 19.12 10.31
CA TYR A 3 3.25 19.74 8.97
C TYR A 3 4.54 20.51 8.70
N PHE A 4 5.10 21.17 9.71
CA PHE A 4 6.36 21.89 9.57
C PHE A 4 7.53 20.92 9.37
N PHE A 5 7.56 19.83 10.12
CA PHE A 5 8.59 18.79 9.96
C PHE A 5 8.49 18.10 8.61
N THR A 6 7.28 17.75 8.16
CA THR A 6 7.10 17.15 6.83
C THR A 6 7.55 18.08 5.72
N LEU A 7 7.28 19.36 5.80
CA LEU A 7 7.73 20.35 4.82
C LEU A 7 9.25 20.49 4.79
N LEU A 8 9.90 20.50 5.96
CA LEU A 8 11.35 20.54 6.07
C LEU A 8 12.00 19.25 5.50
N GLU A 9 11.43 18.08 5.79
CA GLU A 9 11.86 16.79 5.22
C GLU A 9 11.77 16.81 3.69
N MET A 10 10.69 17.31 3.14
CA MET A 10 10.51 17.45 1.69
C MET A 10 11.60 18.33 1.07
N LEU A 11 11.89 19.49 1.68
CA LEU A 11 12.94 20.38 1.18
C LEU A 11 14.32 19.74 1.22
N ILE A 12 14.65 19.03 2.29
CA ILE A 12 15.93 18.33 2.42
C ILE A 12 16.02 17.17 1.40
N ALA A 13 14.92 16.46 1.17
CA ALA A 13 14.85 15.36 0.20
C ALA A 13 15.02 15.86 -1.24
N PHE A 14 14.57 17.05 -1.55
CA PHE A 14 14.83 17.73 -2.83
C PHE A 14 16.32 17.97 -3.08
N ILE A 15 17.08 18.30 -2.04
CA ILE A 15 18.52 18.55 -2.13
C ILE A 15 19.30 17.24 -2.17
N LYS A 16 18.93 16.27 -1.32
CA LYS A 16 19.64 14.98 -1.18
C LYS A 16 18.85 13.84 -1.84
N LYS A 17 18.92 13.74 -3.14
CA LYS A 17 18.10 12.87 -4.02
C LYS A 17 18.15 11.37 -3.68
N ASN A 18 19.25 10.86 -3.12
CA ASN A 18 19.52 9.42 -2.92
C ASN A 18 20.00 9.06 -1.51
N SER A 19 19.74 9.90 -0.51
CA SER A 19 20.15 9.63 0.86
C SER A 19 19.28 8.55 1.51
N LYS A 20 19.88 7.46 1.96
CA LYS A 20 19.20 6.36 2.66
C LYS A 20 18.53 6.83 3.96
N VAL A 21 19.18 7.79 4.68
CA VAL A 21 18.65 8.37 5.91
C VAL A 21 17.37 9.13 5.63
N ILE A 22 17.37 9.99 4.60
CA ILE A 22 16.19 10.76 4.21
C ILE A 22 15.07 9.83 3.72
N THR A 23 15.41 8.80 2.95
CA THR A 23 14.42 7.77 2.57
C THR A 23 13.75 7.17 3.80
N PHE A 24 14.55 6.76 4.79
CA PHE A 24 14.02 6.16 6.02
C PHE A 24 13.10 7.13 6.76
N VAL A 25 13.51 8.39 6.90
CA VAL A 25 12.71 9.43 7.56
C VAL A 25 11.39 9.66 6.81
N LEU A 26 11.41 9.82 5.48
CA LEU A 26 10.18 9.96 4.67
C LEU A 26 9.23 8.76 4.82
N LEU A 27 9.77 7.54 4.78
CA LEU A 27 8.95 6.33 4.94
C LEU A 27 8.38 6.22 6.37
N ALA A 28 9.16 6.59 7.39
CA ALA A 28 8.69 6.62 8.77
C ALA A 28 7.58 7.67 8.97
N THR A 29 7.74 8.86 8.39
CA THR A 29 6.72 9.91 8.42
C THR A 29 5.43 9.45 7.72
N MET A 30 5.52 8.85 6.52
CA MET A 30 4.37 8.26 5.84
C MET A 30 3.69 7.21 6.71
N PHE A 31 4.47 6.32 7.33
CA PHE A 31 3.94 5.26 8.19
C PHE A 31 3.21 5.83 9.40
N ILE A 32 3.78 6.82 10.08
CA ILE A 32 3.16 7.47 11.24
C ILE A 32 1.86 8.16 10.83
N ILE A 33 1.89 8.97 9.75
CA ILE A 33 0.69 9.66 9.26
C ILE A 33 -0.41 8.66 8.93
N ALA A 34 -0.11 7.63 8.14
CA ALA A 34 -1.09 6.64 7.71
C ALA A 34 -1.69 5.84 8.88
N THR A 35 -0.84 5.38 9.81
CA THR A 35 -1.27 4.53 10.92
C THR A 35 -2.08 5.29 11.96
N PHE A 36 -1.74 6.55 12.23
CA PHE A 36 -2.34 7.32 13.31
C PHE A 36 -3.39 8.33 12.85
N SER A 37 -3.60 8.51 11.54
CA SER A 37 -4.71 9.30 11.02
C SER A 37 -6.05 8.60 11.34
N SER A 38 -6.93 9.30 12.04
CA SER A 38 -8.27 8.83 12.38
C SER A 38 -9.38 9.67 11.74
N GLU A 39 -9.01 10.74 11.07
CA GLU A 39 -9.95 11.70 10.48
C GLU A 39 -10.19 11.47 8.98
N THR A 40 -9.84 10.27 8.48
CA THR A 40 -10.12 9.91 7.09
C THR A 40 -11.59 9.51 6.94
N ALA A 41 -12.18 9.86 5.80
CA ALA A 41 -13.61 9.60 5.53
C ALA A 41 -13.99 8.13 5.72
N ASP A 42 -13.12 7.20 5.38
CA ASP A 42 -13.39 5.77 5.44
C ASP A 42 -12.90 5.09 6.72
N PHE A 43 -12.22 5.82 7.62
CA PHE A 43 -11.63 5.24 8.84
C PHE A 43 -12.66 4.49 9.69
N THR A 44 -13.78 5.14 9.98
CA THR A 44 -14.86 4.55 10.79
C THR A 44 -15.52 3.34 10.12
N ILE A 45 -15.58 3.36 8.78
CA ILE A 45 -16.13 2.26 7.99
C ILE A 45 -15.20 1.03 8.08
N TYR A 46 -13.88 1.22 7.92
CA TYR A 46 -12.91 0.13 8.03
C TYR A 46 -12.78 -0.38 9.47
N GLU A 47 -12.82 0.50 10.47
CA GLU A 47 -12.82 0.12 11.88
C GLU A 47 -14.08 -0.69 12.22
N GLY A 48 -15.24 -0.23 11.78
CA GLY A 48 -16.51 -0.96 11.93
C GLY A 48 -16.46 -2.35 11.27
N ARG A 49 -15.92 -2.46 10.05
CA ARG A 49 -15.71 -3.76 9.38
C ARG A 49 -14.74 -4.66 10.15
N TYR A 50 -13.71 -4.10 10.73
CA TYR A 50 -12.75 -4.86 11.51
C TYR A 50 -13.38 -5.49 12.75
N TYR A 51 -14.18 -4.74 13.50
CA TYR A 51 -14.82 -5.23 14.72
C TYR A 51 -16.08 -6.08 14.47
N HIS A 52 -16.79 -5.82 13.37
CA HIS A 52 -18.05 -6.50 13.00
C HIS A 52 -17.91 -7.32 11.71
N TYR A 53 -16.76 -7.96 11.50
CA TYR A 53 -16.44 -8.69 10.26
C TYR A 53 -17.44 -9.83 9.95
N ASP A 54 -18.08 -10.41 10.95
CA ASP A 54 -19.07 -11.48 10.76
C ASP A 54 -20.32 -10.99 10.03
N VAL A 55 -20.75 -9.77 10.34
CA VAL A 55 -21.89 -9.12 9.69
C VAL A 55 -21.49 -8.61 8.30
N ALA A 56 -20.29 -8.01 8.20
CA ALA A 56 -19.77 -7.50 6.94
C ALA A 56 -19.55 -8.62 5.90
N PHE A 57 -19.17 -9.83 6.34
CA PHE A 57 -19.01 -10.99 5.46
C PHE A 57 -20.29 -11.39 4.72
N LEU A 58 -21.45 -11.19 5.32
CA LEU A 58 -22.75 -11.50 4.68
C LEU A 58 -23.07 -10.54 3.53
N TYR A 59 -22.54 -9.32 3.57
CA TYR A 59 -22.83 -8.27 2.60
C TYR A 59 -21.71 -8.03 1.58
N ASP A 60 -20.46 -8.37 1.89
CA ASP A 60 -19.29 -8.05 1.05
C ASP A 60 -18.52 -9.31 0.64
N GLN A 61 -19.18 -10.11 -0.22
CA GLN A 61 -18.54 -11.30 -0.81
C GLN A 61 -17.53 -10.96 -1.92
N THR A 62 -17.39 -9.68 -2.27
CA THR A 62 -16.59 -9.25 -3.43
C THR A 62 -15.10 -9.24 -3.18
N GLU A 63 -14.65 -9.25 -1.92
CA GLU A 63 -13.23 -9.14 -1.55
C GLU A 63 -12.82 -10.24 -0.54
N PRO A 64 -12.80 -11.51 -0.98
CA PRO A 64 -12.66 -12.65 -0.09
C PRO A 64 -11.33 -12.68 0.66
N LEU A 65 -10.24 -12.24 0.02
CA LEU A 65 -8.91 -12.26 0.64
C LEU A 65 -8.78 -11.16 1.69
N TYR A 66 -9.32 -9.97 1.45
CA TYR A 66 -9.30 -8.91 2.46
C TYR A 66 -10.11 -9.31 3.71
N THR A 67 -11.27 -9.92 3.52
CA THR A 67 -12.07 -10.47 4.63
C THR A 67 -11.32 -11.56 5.39
N LEU A 68 -10.59 -12.43 4.69
CA LEU A 68 -9.75 -13.45 5.32
C LEU A 68 -8.62 -12.82 6.16
N ILE A 69 -7.97 -11.77 5.65
CA ILE A 69 -6.92 -11.03 6.38
C ILE A 69 -7.48 -10.44 7.67
N ILE A 70 -8.67 -9.82 7.63
CA ILE A 70 -9.34 -9.32 8.84
C ILE A 70 -9.63 -10.46 9.84
N LYS A 71 -10.17 -11.59 9.37
CA LYS A 71 -10.45 -12.76 10.24
C LYS A 71 -9.17 -13.27 10.92
N MET A 72 -8.08 -13.38 10.19
CA MET A 72 -6.79 -13.78 10.74
C MET A 72 -6.28 -12.79 11.80
N ALA A 73 -6.36 -11.50 11.51
CA ALA A 73 -5.96 -10.46 12.46
C ALA A 73 -6.80 -10.49 13.75
N ARG A 74 -8.11 -10.70 13.61
CA ARG A 74 -9.03 -10.86 14.76
C ARG A 74 -8.76 -12.15 15.55
N PHE A 75 -8.49 -13.24 14.88
CA PHE A 75 -8.11 -14.50 15.52
C PHE A 75 -6.82 -14.34 16.37
N LEU A 76 -5.88 -13.52 15.89
CA LEU A 76 -4.66 -13.17 16.62
C LEU A 76 -4.87 -12.08 17.68
N ASN A 77 -6.11 -11.63 17.91
CA ASN A 77 -6.46 -10.54 18.83
C ASN A 77 -5.66 -9.24 18.60
N LEU A 78 -5.33 -8.93 17.36
CA LEU A 78 -4.60 -7.70 17.02
C LEU A 78 -5.50 -6.47 17.26
N PRO A 79 -5.00 -5.42 17.93
CA PRO A 79 -5.70 -4.14 17.93
C PRO A 79 -5.82 -3.57 16.54
N TYR A 80 -6.92 -2.89 16.20
CA TYR A 80 -7.14 -2.32 14.87
C TYR A 80 -6.00 -1.42 14.40
N ARG A 81 -5.43 -0.60 15.28
CA ARG A 81 -4.27 0.26 14.96
C ARG A 81 -3.03 -0.53 14.55
N LEU A 82 -2.76 -1.65 15.21
CA LEU A 82 -1.64 -2.52 14.84
C LEU A 82 -1.90 -3.19 13.48
N PHE A 83 -3.13 -3.63 13.24
CA PHE A 83 -3.56 -4.16 11.96
C PHE A 83 -3.34 -3.15 10.82
N LEU A 84 -3.81 -1.91 10.97
CA LEU A 84 -3.54 -0.81 10.04
C LEU A 84 -2.04 -0.58 9.82
N GLY A 85 -1.26 -0.57 10.90
CA GLY A 85 0.19 -0.38 10.81
C GLY A 85 0.85 -1.46 9.96
N ILE A 86 0.44 -2.72 10.09
CA ILE A 86 0.95 -3.83 9.26
C ILE A 86 0.60 -3.61 7.78
N GLU A 87 -0.64 -3.24 7.48
CA GLU A 87 -1.08 -2.98 6.11
C GLU A 87 -0.29 -1.81 5.49
N TYR A 88 -0.17 -0.68 6.18
CA TYR A 88 0.61 0.46 5.68
C TYR A 88 2.10 0.16 5.56
N ALA A 89 2.67 -0.65 6.46
CA ALA A 89 4.06 -1.09 6.32
C ALA A 89 4.26 -1.87 5.00
N ILE A 90 3.35 -2.81 4.68
CA ILE A 90 3.39 -3.57 3.42
C ILE A 90 3.29 -2.62 2.21
N ILE A 91 2.35 -1.67 2.23
CA ILE A 91 2.12 -0.71 1.16
C ILE A 91 3.38 0.15 0.93
N ILE A 92 3.87 0.79 1.98
CA ILE A 92 4.98 1.75 1.92
C ILE A 92 6.29 1.05 1.50
N ILE A 93 6.57 -0.14 2.04
CA ILE A 93 7.76 -0.92 1.68
C ILE A 93 7.68 -1.36 0.23
N SER A 94 6.54 -1.91 -0.22
CA SER A 94 6.35 -2.38 -1.59
C SER A 94 6.51 -1.23 -2.59
N PHE A 95 5.92 -0.08 -2.32
CA PHE A 95 6.06 1.13 -3.15
C PHE A 95 7.51 1.63 -3.17
N SER A 96 8.17 1.74 -2.02
CA SER A 96 9.56 2.18 -1.93
C SER A 96 10.51 1.25 -2.70
N CYS A 97 10.32 -0.07 -2.57
CA CYS A 97 11.10 -1.06 -3.30
C CYS A 97 10.88 -0.97 -4.82
N PHE A 98 9.64 -0.69 -5.23
CA PHE A 98 9.29 -0.49 -6.62
C PHE A 98 9.97 0.76 -7.17
N VAL A 99 9.80 1.92 -6.53
CA VAL A 99 10.36 3.21 -6.97
C VAL A 99 11.88 3.16 -7.10
N LYS A 100 12.59 2.54 -6.14
CA LYS A 100 14.05 2.41 -6.16
C LYS A 100 14.60 1.68 -7.38
N LYS A 101 13.81 0.86 -8.06
CA LYS A 101 14.23 0.16 -9.28
C LYS A 101 14.14 1.03 -10.53
N PHE A 102 13.26 2.03 -10.53
CA PHE A 102 13.00 2.85 -11.70
C PHE A 102 13.69 4.20 -11.67
N SER A 103 14.18 4.64 -10.52
CA SER A 103 14.76 5.96 -10.39
C SER A 103 15.96 6.00 -9.47
N ASN A 104 17.01 6.67 -9.98
CA ASN A 104 18.14 7.05 -9.14
C ASN A 104 17.81 8.22 -8.21
N ASN A 105 16.70 8.94 -8.48
CA ASN A 105 16.24 10.08 -7.68
C ASN A 105 14.98 9.69 -6.86
N TYR A 106 15.03 8.53 -6.21
CA TYR A 106 13.85 7.95 -5.55
C TYR A 106 13.27 8.80 -4.43
N ASN A 107 14.09 9.61 -3.71
CA ASN A 107 13.56 10.51 -2.69
C ASN A 107 12.64 11.59 -3.27
N TRP A 108 12.89 12.06 -4.48
CA TRP A 108 12.00 12.96 -5.18
C TRP A 108 10.63 12.34 -5.47
N ILE A 109 10.64 11.09 -5.92
CA ILE A 109 9.38 10.39 -6.18
C ILE A 109 8.60 10.17 -4.89
N LEU A 110 9.29 9.84 -3.78
CA LEU A 110 8.65 9.69 -2.47
C LEU A 110 8.06 11.02 -1.97
N VAL A 111 8.75 12.15 -2.19
CA VAL A 111 8.20 13.48 -1.86
C VAL A 111 6.97 13.80 -2.70
N LEU A 112 7.03 13.60 -4.01
CA LEU A 112 5.88 13.83 -4.89
C LEU A 112 4.69 12.92 -4.53
N TYR A 113 4.98 11.67 -4.16
CA TYR A 113 3.97 10.74 -3.67
C TYR A 113 3.33 11.23 -2.36
N LEU A 114 4.13 11.70 -1.41
CA LEU A 114 3.65 12.23 -0.13
C LEU A 114 2.74 13.45 -0.31
N ILE A 115 3.01 14.32 -1.31
CA ILE A 115 2.23 15.55 -1.55
C ILE A 115 0.79 15.24 -1.99
N TRP A 116 0.61 14.28 -2.89
CA TRP A 116 -0.72 14.09 -3.49
C TRP A 116 -1.25 12.65 -3.45
N PRO A 117 -0.63 11.65 -4.10
CA PRO A 117 -1.25 10.32 -4.14
C PRO A 117 -1.40 9.69 -2.74
N PHE A 118 -0.44 9.92 -1.85
CA PHE A 118 -0.43 9.36 -0.50
C PHE A 118 -1.67 9.71 0.32
N CYS A 119 -2.12 10.98 0.26
CA CYS A 119 -3.31 11.40 0.99
C CYS A 119 -4.56 10.63 0.56
N ARG A 120 -4.69 10.34 -0.75
CA ARG A 120 -5.78 9.50 -1.27
C ARG A 120 -5.59 8.03 -0.85
N ASP A 121 -4.38 7.54 -0.95
CA ASP A 121 -4.06 6.14 -0.71
C ASP A 121 -4.23 5.74 0.76
N VAL A 122 -4.11 6.70 1.69
CA VAL A 122 -4.47 6.52 3.11
C VAL A 122 -5.98 6.35 3.31
N VAL A 123 -6.81 6.96 2.47
CA VAL A 123 -8.26 6.81 2.55
C VAL A 123 -8.71 5.47 1.96
N VAL A 124 -8.21 5.10 0.76
CA VAL A 124 -8.66 3.92 0.00
C VAL A 124 -7.81 2.67 0.30
N LEU A 125 -7.73 2.28 1.56
CA LEU A 125 -6.81 1.27 2.10
C LEU A 125 -6.76 -0.04 1.29
N ARG A 126 -7.92 -0.63 0.96
CA ARG A 126 -8.00 -1.92 0.24
C ARG A 126 -7.41 -1.84 -1.16
N THR A 127 -7.73 -0.76 -1.88
CA THR A 127 -7.19 -0.49 -3.22
C THR A 127 -5.67 -0.36 -3.16
N THR A 128 -5.16 0.36 -2.18
CA THR A 128 -3.73 0.61 -2.02
C THR A 128 -2.98 -0.64 -1.57
N LEU A 129 -3.59 -1.46 -0.71
CA LEU A 129 -3.02 -2.77 -0.35
C LEU A 129 -2.97 -3.70 -1.58
N GLY A 130 -4.03 -3.72 -2.40
CA GLY A 130 -4.01 -4.43 -3.68
C GLY A 130 -2.91 -3.93 -4.60
N ALA A 131 -2.75 -2.60 -4.74
CA ALA A 131 -1.69 -2.00 -5.54
C ALA A 131 -0.28 -2.40 -5.06
N ALA A 132 -0.06 -2.61 -3.75
CA ALA A 132 1.21 -3.09 -3.23
C ALA A 132 1.62 -4.46 -3.84
N PHE A 133 0.66 -5.37 -3.99
CA PHE A 133 0.91 -6.66 -4.66
C PHE A 133 1.15 -6.50 -6.16
N VAL A 134 0.49 -5.54 -6.82
CA VAL A 134 0.76 -5.20 -8.23
C VAL A 134 2.19 -4.66 -8.37
N TYR A 135 2.69 -3.81 -7.48
CA TYR A 135 4.08 -3.34 -7.49
C TYR A 135 5.08 -4.50 -7.35
N ILE A 136 4.78 -5.48 -6.48
CA ILE A 136 5.60 -6.69 -6.36
C ILE A 136 5.55 -7.49 -7.66
N GLY A 137 4.39 -7.62 -8.26
CA GLY A 137 4.18 -8.30 -9.54
C GLY A 137 4.97 -7.65 -10.68
N PHE A 138 4.94 -6.34 -10.83
CA PHE A 138 5.72 -5.63 -11.83
C PHE A 138 7.22 -5.89 -11.73
N ASN A 139 7.74 -6.12 -10.53
CA ASN A 139 9.14 -6.49 -10.36
C ASN A 139 9.50 -7.84 -11.01
N PHE A 140 8.54 -8.76 -11.14
CA PHE A 140 8.74 -10.02 -11.86
C PHE A 140 8.55 -9.80 -13.36
N LEU A 141 7.50 -9.09 -13.78
CA LEU A 141 7.22 -8.81 -15.18
C LEU A 141 8.42 -8.22 -15.90
N LEU A 142 9.07 -7.23 -15.29
CA LEU A 142 10.24 -6.55 -15.86
C LEU A 142 11.49 -7.43 -16.03
N LYS A 143 11.54 -8.59 -15.37
CA LYS A 143 12.62 -9.55 -15.58
C LYS A 143 12.40 -10.39 -16.84
N GLY A 144 11.22 -10.37 -17.41
CA GLY A 144 10.83 -11.14 -18.59
C GLY A 144 10.80 -12.66 -18.35
N GLY A 145 10.29 -13.37 -19.37
CA GLY A 145 10.22 -14.82 -19.39
C GLY A 145 8.98 -15.42 -18.73
N LYS A 146 8.54 -16.57 -19.26
CA LYS A 146 7.27 -17.24 -18.87
C LYS A 146 7.12 -17.48 -17.37
N LYS A 147 8.20 -17.86 -16.67
CA LYS A 147 8.18 -18.08 -15.22
C LYS A 147 7.92 -16.82 -14.42
N ASN A 148 8.44 -15.70 -14.86
CA ASN A 148 8.24 -14.40 -14.21
C ASN A 148 6.86 -13.81 -14.56
N LEU A 149 6.36 -14.04 -15.77
CA LEU A 149 4.98 -13.73 -16.15
C LEU A 149 3.98 -14.47 -15.26
N LEU A 150 4.19 -15.76 -15.00
CA LEU A 150 3.34 -16.51 -14.07
C LEU A 150 3.34 -15.91 -12.65
N LYS A 151 4.51 -15.49 -12.14
CA LYS A 151 4.60 -14.82 -10.83
C LYS A 151 3.85 -13.49 -10.82
N TYR A 152 3.93 -12.71 -11.90
CA TYR A 152 3.16 -11.49 -12.06
C TYR A 152 1.65 -11.76 -11.99
N ILE A 153 1.17 -12.74 -12.76
CA ILE A 153 -0.25 -13.13 -12.77
C ILE A 153 -0.70 -13.52 -11.36
N ILE A 154 0.08 -14.33 -10.63
CA ILE A 154 -0.24 -14.70 -9.25
C ILE A 154 -0.35 -13.47 -8.35
N CYS A 155 0.58 -12.51 -8.45
CA CYS A 155 0.52 -11.28 -7.67
C CYS A 155 -0.74 -10.46 -8.00
N VAL A 156 -1.12 -10.37 -9.27
CA VAL A 156 -2.32 -9.63 -9.69
C VAL A 156 -3.60 -10.34 -9.26
N LEU A 157 -3.63 -11.69 -9.28
CA LEU A 157 -4.76 -12.45 -8.75
C LEU A 157 -4.93 -12.22 -7.24
N ILE A 158 -3.84 -12.23 -6.47
CA ILE A 158 -3.87 -11.90 -5.05
C ILE A 158 -4.39 -10.47 -4.85
N ALA A 159 -3.88 -9.51 -5.61
CA ALA A 159 -4.32 -8.11 -5.57
C ALA A 159 -5.83 -7.99 -5.88
N GLY A 160 -6.32 -8.69 -6.88
CA GLY A 160 -7.73 -8.71 -7.28
C GLY A 160 -8.64 -9.32 -6.22
N LEU A 161 -8.17 -10.34 -5.47
CA LEU A 161 -8.90 -10.92 -4.35
C LEU A 161 -8.92 -10.00 -3.12
N ILE A 162 -7.97 -9.06 -3.00
CA ILE A 162 -7.96 -8.01 -1.99
C ILE A 162 -8.91 -6.89 -2.40
N HIS A 163 -8.82 -6.44 -3.65
CA HIS A 163 -9.69 -5.40 -4.20
C HIS A 163 -9.95 -5.62 -5.70
N TYR A 164 -11.21 -5.80 -6.03
CA TYR A 164 -11.67 -6.25 -7.35
C TYR A 164 -11.10 -5.43 -8.52
N SER A 165 -10.96 -4.11 -8.39
CA SER A 165 -10.42 -3.26 -9.46
C SER A 165 -9.00 -3.63 -9.89
N MET A 166 -8.23 -4.35 -9.06
CA MET A 166 -6.87 -4.77 -9.37
C MET A 166 -6.79 -5.81 -10.48
N PHE A 167 -7.89 -6.52 -10.79
CA PHE A 167 -7.94 -7.44 -11.95
C PHE A 167 -7.69 -6.74 -13.28
N PHE A 168 -7.91 -5.43 -13.35
CA PHE A 168 -7.56 -4.63 -14.54
C PHE A 168 -6.11 -4.84 -14.98
N PHE A 169 -5.20 -5.05 -14.06
CA PHE A 169 -3.78 -5.27 -14.36
C PHE A 169 -3.48 -6.61 -15.05
N LEU A 170 -4.44 -7.56 -15.11
CA LEU A 170 -4.29 -8.79 -15.92
C LEU A 170 -4.23 -8.49 -17.42
N ILE A 171 -4.78 -7.38 -17.87
CA ILE A 171 -4.72 -6.97 -19.29
C ILE A 171 -3.26 -6.89 -19.75
N ARG A 172 -2.36 -6.43 -18.89
CA ARG A 172 -0.92 -6.34 -19.22
C ARG A 172 -0.29 -7.72 -19.48
N ALA A 173 -0.75 -8.75 -18.79
CA ALA A 173 -0.27 -10.12 -19.00
C ALA A 173 -0.75 -10.74 -20.34
N ALA A 174 -1.84 -10.22 -20.90
CA ALA A 174 -2.40 -10.70 -22.18
C ALA A 174 -1.67 -10.11 -23.40
N ILE A 175 -0.84 -9.07 -23.18
CA ILE A 175 -0.12 -8.37 -24.25
C ILE A 175 1.32 -8.92 -24.43
N GLU A 176 1.84 -9.66 -23.47
CA GLU A 176 3.16 -10.33 -23.50
C GLU A 176 3.05 -11.81 -23.89
#